data_5230eada43c4bd0953084c05c5965373
#
_entry.id   5230eada43c4bd0953084c05c5965373
#
_cell.length_a   1.000
_cell.length_b   1.000
_cell.length_c   1.000
_cell.angle_alpha   90.00
_cell.angle_beta   90.00
_cell.angle_gamma   90.00
#
_symmetry.space_group_name_H-M   'P 1'
#
loop_
_entity.id
_entity.type
_entity.pdbx_description
1 polymer ?
#
loop_
_entity_poly.entity_id
_entity_poly.type
_entity_poly.pdbx_seq_one_letter_code
_entity_poly.pdbx_strand_id
1 'polypeptide(L)'
;MAAHSGGAFPLARRARTALRRVPVWTWRLMMRSVSSRERVRFNTDPVTEVAYVHDLDYVGDGLRAHRLDVQTPLSVAQTSAEGAVARGGSLPVYVYFHGGGWTSGDKSALTKYCANQALGGMVVVNVNYRHAPRFHMGHVLEDANAALAWVVANIKEYGGDPARLILGGDSAGGQISALLTAISRRPELAAHYSLLPAVPAGHVKGLVQHCSAVDFSVFFESGFVLSLNFVRMLLPATAPLTPARLKSAAGYLSPIEWLDGSHPPVFVTTSERDFFYRSNLNFIARLQDHGVPVDALVYPWASANTEHTWQQDYRYPESQEVYRRLHAFVGNVAGPPAGAD
;
A
#
# COMPACT_ATOMS: atom_id res chain seq x y z
N MET A 1 33.95 -38.96 -37.60
CA MET A 1 33.05 -37.87 -38.02
C MET A 1 32.06 -37.63 -36.91
N ALA A 2 32.34 -36.64 -36.06
CA ALA A 2 31.46 -36.23 -34.96
C ALA A 2 30.81 -34.91 -35.36
N ALA A 3 29.48 -34.91 -35.53
CA ALA A 3 28.71 -33.73 -35.89
C ALA A 3 28.47 -32.88 -34.63
N HIS A 4 28.99 -31.66 -34.66
CA HIS A 4 28.69 -30.61 -33.69
C HIS A 4 27.24 -30.15 -33.87
N SER A 5 26.37 -30.46 -32.89
CA SER A 5 25.06 -29.82 -32.73
C SER A 5 25.23 -28.65 -31.80
N GLY A 6 25.66 -27.52 -32.32
CA GLY A 6 25.87 -26.28 -31.57
C GLY A 6 24.71 -25.33 -31.69
N GLY A 7 24.19 -24.83 -30.57
CA GLY A 7 24.00 -23.38 -30.46
C GLY A 7 22.61 -22.77 -30.66
N ALA A 8 21.50 -23.52 -30.82
CA ALA A 8 20.17 -22.89 -30.96
C ALA A 8 19.39 -22.65 -29.64
N PHE A 9 19.83 -23.22 -28.53
CA PHE A 9 19.11 -23.21 -27.25
C PHE A 9 19.10 -21.89 -26.44
N PRO A 10 20.15 -21.04 -26.48
CA PRO A 10 20.15 -19.84 -25.64
C PRO A 10 19.31 -18.68 -26.19
N LEU A 11 19.19 -18.55 -27.51
CA LEU A 11 18.42 -17.46 -28.15
C LEU A 11 16.90 -17.64 -27.99
N ALA A 12 16.42 -18.85 -28.20
CA ALA A 12 15.00 -19.17 -28.01
C ALA A 12 14.54 -19.00 -26.55
N ARG A 13 15.41 -19.30 -25.58
CA ARG A 13 15.14 -19.07 -24.16
C ARG A 13 15.10 -17.58 -23.83
N ARG A 14 16.02 -16.77 -24.38
CA ARG A 14 16.03 -15.30 -24.22
C ARG A 14 14.82 -14.65 -24.87
N ALA A 15 14.43 -15.07 -26.06
CA ALA A 15 13.23 -14.58 -26.75
C ALA A 15 11.94 -14.92 -25.99
N ARG A 16 11.79 -16.15 -25.49
CA ARG A 16 10.64 -16.54 -24.65
C ARG A 16 10.58 -15.76 -23.33
N THR A 17 11.72 -15.46 -22.73
CA THR A 17 11.78 -14.64 -21.50
C THR A 17 11.43 -13.18 -21.80
N ALA A 18 11.85 -12.64 -22.93
CA ALA A 18 11.48 -11.30 -23.38
C ALA A 18 9.98 -11.18 -23.69
N LEU A 19 9.43 -12.14 -24.46
CA LEU A 19 7.98 -12.17 -24.74
C LEU A 19 7.11 -12.28 -23.48
N ARG A 20 7.58 -13.01 -22.45
CA ARG A 20 6.86 -13.12 -21.16
C ARG A 20 6.88 -11.83 -20.35
N ARG A 21 7.78 -10.88 -20.64
CA ARG A 21 7.86 -9.56 -19.99
C ARG A 21 7.02 -8.48 -20.68
N VAL A 22 6.56 -8.73 -21.89
CA VAL A 22 5.77 -7.76 -22.67
C VAL A 22 4.55 -7.24 -21.90
N PRO A 23 3.73 -8.08 -21.23
CA PRO A 23 2.58 -7.58 -20.47
C PRO A 23 2.98 -6.62 -19.34
N VAL A 24 4.09 -6.88 -18.65
CA VAL A 24 4.58 -6.00 -17.57
C VAL A 24 5.11 -4.68 -18.14
N TRP A 25 5.80 -4.70 -19.28
CA TRP A 25 6.30 -3.49 -19.93
C TRP A 25 5.16 -2.62 -20.48
N THR A 26 4.16 -3.22 -21.13
CA THR A 26 2.98 -2.49 -21.62
C THR A 26 2.20 -1.89 -20.47
N TRP A 27 2.02 -2.62 -19.36
CA TRP A 27 1.43 -2.11 -18.13
C TRP A 27 2.20 -0.89 -17.60
N ARG A 28 3.54 -0.99 -17.48
CA ARG A 28 4.36 0.14 -17.00
C ARG A 28 4.22 1.38 -17.87
N LEU A 29 4.18 1.21 -19.20
CA LEU A 29 4.01 2.33 -20.13
C LEU A 29 2.64 2.97 -19.96
N MET A 30 1.60 2.16 -19.86
CA MET A 30 0.23 2.60 -19.60
C MET A 30 0.15 3.34 -18.26
N MET A 31 0.68 2.77 -17.18
CA MET A 31 0.63 3.36 -15.84
C MET A 31 1.43 4.68 -15.75
N ARG A 32 2.53 4.84 -16.48
CA ARG A 32 3.21 6.15 -16.56
C ARG A 32 2.35 7.24 -17.17
N SER A 33 1.59 6.89 -18.22
CA SER A 33 0.65 7.81 -18.85
C SER A 33 -0.50 8.18 -17.91
N VAL A 34 -1.03 7.20 -17.17
CA VAL A 34 -2.09 7.40 -16.17
C VAL A 34 -1.57 8.25 -15.01
N SER A 35 -0.44 7.90 -14.41
CA SER A 35 0.12 8.61 -13.25
C SER A 35 0.42 10.09 -13.52
N SER A 36 0.79 10.46 -14.76
CA SER A 36 1.01 11.86 -15.10
C SER A 36 -0.29 12.66 -15.21
N ARG A 37 -1.35 12.05 -15.73
CA ARG A 37 -2.69 12.65 -15.79
C ARG A 37 -3.31 12.76 -14.40
N GLU A 38 -3.15 11.75 -13.56
CA GLU A 38 -3.64 11.73 -12.20
C GLU A 38 -3.00 12.83 -11.35
N ARG A 39 -1.69 13.07 -11.46
CA ARG A 39 -1.03 14.20 -10.78
C ARG A 39 -1.68 15.53 -11.07
N VAL A 40 -1.98 15.81 -12.33
CA VAL A 40 -2.66 17.05 -12.71
C VAL A 40 -4.09 17.05 -12.19
N ARG A 41 -4.83 15.96 -12.38
CA ARG A 41 -6.24 15.84 -12.04
C ARG A 41 -6.50 15.95 -10.54
N PHE A 42 -5.71 15.25 -9.71
CA PHE A 42 -5.96 15.16 -8.26
C PHE A 42 -5.30 16.29 -7.47
N ASN A 43 -4.31 16.98 -8.03
CA ASN A 43 -3.59 18.06 -7.34
C ASN A 43 -3.90 19.46 -7.90
N THR A 44 -4.94 19.62 -8.73
CA THR A 44 -5.31 20.92 -9.32
C THR A 44 -5.92 21.92 -8.33
N ASP A 45 -6.39 21.43 -7.19
CA ASP A 45 -7.10 22.23 -6.20
C ASP A 45 -6.55 21.88 -4.80
N PRO A 46 -5.48 22.53 -4.35
CA PRO A 46 -4.81 22.18 -3.09
C PRO A 46 -5.72 22.43 -1.89
N VAL A 47 -5.58 21.58 -0.86
CA VAL A 47 -6.23 21.75 0.42
C VAL A 47 -5.43 22.76 1.24
N THR A 48 -6.00 23.92 1.52
CA THR A 48 -5.31 25.06 2.17
C THR A 48 -5.22 24.92 3.70
N GLU A 49 -6.05 24.07 4.30
CA GLU A 49 -6.12 23.82 5.74
C GLU A 49 -5.14 22.73 6.23
N VAL A 50 -4.20 22.35 5.36
CA VAL A 50 -3.17 21.34 5.61
C VAL A 50 -1.79 21.93 5.40
N ALA A 51 -0.87 21.66 6.32
CA ALA A 51 0.56 21.92 6.15
C ALA A 51 1.22 20.74 5.45
N TYR A 52 2.12 21.05 4.49
CA TYR A 52 2.81 20.07 3.67
C TYR A 52 4.32 20.12 3.90
N VAL A 53 4.93 18.98 4.18
CA VAL A 53 6.38 18.82 4.16
C VAL A 53 6.71 17.74 3.14
N HIS A 54 7.43 18.11 2.09
CA HIS A 54 7.69 17.25 0.94
C HIS A 54 9.11 16.68 0.92
N ASP A 55 9.24 15.53 0.27
CA ASP A 55 10.51 14.93 -0.13
C ASP A 55 11.50 14.64 1.03
N LEU A 56 10.97 14.31 2.22
CA LEU A 56 11.77 13.86 3.35
C LEU A 56 12.44 12.52 3.01
N ASP A 57 13.76 12.46 3.17
CA ASP A 57 14.58 11.27 2.89
C ASP A 57 14.60 10.34 4.10
N TYR A 58 13.87 9.23 4.03
CA TYR A 58 13.74 8.31 5.17
C TYR A 58 14.89 7.29 5.29
N VAL A 59 15.77 7.20 4.28
CA VAL A 59 16.99 6.38 4.31
C VAL A 59 18.25 7.24 4.42
N GLY A 60 18.23 8.45 3.85
CA GLY A 60 19.36 9.36 3.80
C GLY A 60 20.30 9.14 2.61
N ASP A 61 19.83 8.47 1.55
CA ASP A 61 20.67 8.10 0.38
C ASP A 61 20.40 8.96 -0.87
N GLY A 62 19.46 9.91 -0.80
CA GLY A 62 19.11 10.81 -1.88
C GLY A 62 18.21 10.21 -2.96
N LEU A 63 17.85 8.94 -2.89
CA LEU A 63 17.00 8.29 -3.90
C LEU A 63 15.56 8.80 -3.82
N ARG A 64 14.94 9.08 -4.99
CA ARG A 64 13.52 9.48 -5.05
C ARG A 64 12.59 8.40 -4.47
N ALA A 65 12.95 7.14 -4.65
CA ALA A 65 12.18 6.03 -4.11
C ALA A 65 12.16 6.00 -2.57
N HIS A 66 13.11 6.65 -1.91
CA HIS A 66 13.22 6.73 -0.46
C HIS A 66 12.75 8.08 0.09
N ARG A 67 11.78 8.71 -0.60
CA ARG A 67 11.16 9.97 -0.17
C ARG A 67 9.75 9.73 0.33
N LEU A 68 9.38 10.47 1.36
CA LEU A 68 8.01 10.55 1.86
C LEU A 68 7.58 12.00 2.02
N ASP A 69 6.26 12.23 2.07
CA ASP A 69 5.66 13.52 2.43
C ASP A 69 4.89 13.38 3.73
N VAL A 70 4.87 14.44 4.53
CA VAL A 70 4.03 14.55 5.72
C VAL A 70 3.00 15.64 5.51
N GLN A 71 1.75 15.34 5.84
CA GLN A 71 0.61 16.26 5.74
C GLN A 71 -0.09 16.31 7.08
N THR A 72 -0.17 17.51 7.65
CA THR A 72 -0.68 17.74 9.00
C THR A 72 -1.78 18.80 8.95
N PRO A 73 -2.91 18.65 9.69
CA PRO A 73 -3.88 19.72 9.83
C PRO A 73 -3.20 21.02 10.29
N LEU A 74 -3.49 22.14 9.63
CA LEU A 74 -2.77 23.40 9.84
C LEU A 74 -2.83 23.88 11.30
N SER A 75 -3.95 23.63 11.99
CA SER A 75 -4.12 23.95 13.40
C SER A 75 -3.12 23.25 14.32
N VAL A 76 -2.71 22.01 13.98
CA VAL A 76 -1.72 21.23 14.74
C VAL A 76 -0.31 21.63 14.35
N ALA A 77 -0.05 21.87 13.06
CA ALA A 77 1.27 22.30 12.58
C ALA A 77 1.71 23.64 13.21
N GLN A 78 0.80 24.60 13.34
CA GLN A 78 1.08 25.90 13.98
C GLN A 78 1.43 25.73 15.47
N THR A 79 0.67 24.92 16.21
CA THR A 79 0.92 24.66 17.63
C THR A 79 2.28 23.97 17.85
N SER A 80 2.65 23.01 16.99
CA SER A 80 3.94 22.31 17.07
C SER A 80 5.11 23.24 16.78
N ALA A 81 4.98 24.19 15.84
CA ALA A 81 6.02 25.16 15.51
C ALA A 81 6.26 26.17 16.66
N GLU A 82 5.26 26.48 17.46
CA GLU A 82 5.35 27.37 18.62
C GLU A 82 5.90 26.69 19.88
N GLY A 83 6.27 25.39 19.80
CA GLY A 83 6.76 24.60 20.94
C GLY A 83 5.71 24.32 22.02
N ALA A 84 4.46 24.66 21.76
CA ALA A 84 3.36 24.37 22.64
C ALA A 84 2.86 22.94 22.38
N VAL A 85 2.74 22.12 23.42
CA VAL A 85 2.04 20.84 23.34
C VAL A 85 0.58 21.17 22.96
N ALA A 86 0.15 20.67 21.80
CA ALA A 86 -1.23 20.87 21.34
C ALA A 86 -2.19 20.50 22.47
N ARG A 87 -3.11 21.40 22.84
CA ARG A 87 -4.11 21.18 23.91
C ARG A 87 -5.06 20.00 23.63
N GLY A 88 -4.94 19.34 22.48
CA GLY A 88 -5.72 18.18 22.06
C GLY A 88 -4.94 16.85 22.02
N GLY A 89 -3.69 16.81 22.46
CA GLY A 89 -2.84 15.62 22.35
C GLY A 89 -2.32 15.40 20.90
N SER A 90 -1.42 14.41 20.73
CA SER A 90 -0.92 14.03 19.42
C SER A 90 -1.97 13.28 18.59
N LEU A 91 -1.97 13.47 17.26
CA LEU A 91 -2.92 12.87 16.33
C LEU A 91 -2.53 11.43 15.96
N PRO A 92 -3.51 10.57 15.60
CA PRO A 92 -3.19 9.30 14.94
C PRO A 92 -2.46 9.56 13.62
N VAL A 93 -1.68 8.57 13.18
CA VAL A 93 -0.85 8.67 11.98
C VAL A 93 -1.33 7.67 10.93
N TYR A 94 -1.72 8.16 9.77
CA TYR A 94 -2.06 7.35 8.62
C TYR A 94 -0.88 7.25 7.66
N VAL A 95 -0.24 6.08 7.60
CA VAL A 95 0.88 5.83 6.67
C VAL A 95 0.32 5.19 5.41
N TYR A 96 0.46 5.89 4.29
CA TYR A 96 -0.12 5.50 3.01
C TYR A 96 0.93 5.10 1.99
N PHE A 97 0.75 3.91 1.40
CA PHE A 97 1.55 3.39 0.29
C PHE A 97 0.73 3.43 -1.00
N HIS A 98 1.27 4.07 -2.03
CA HIS A 98 0.58 4.22 -3.31
C HIS A 98 0.50 2.92 -4.11
N GLY A 99 -0.51 2.80 -4.98
CA GLY A 99 -0.63 1.74 -5.98
C GLY A 99 0.29 1.93 -7.18
N GLY A 100 -0.02 1.20 -8.26
CA GLY A 100 0.74 1.27 -9.52
C GLY A 100 1.30 -0.07 -9.98
N GLY A 101 0.69 -1.19 -9.52
CA GLY A 101 1.08 -2.55 -9.91
C GLY A 101 2.52 -2.87 -9.57
N TRP A 102 3.05 -2.34 -8.47
CA TRP A 102 4.45 -2.47 -8.00
C TRP A 102 5.51 -1.93 -8.96
N THR A 103 5.15 -1.46 -10.16
CA THR A 103 6.07 -1.11 -11.24
C THR A 103 6.16 0.37 -11.53
N SER A 104 5.26 1.14 -10.96
CA SER A 104 5.06 2.57 -11.20
C SER A 104 4.31 3.20 -10.03
N GLY A 105 3.95 4.45 -10.16
CA GLY A 105 3.33 5.25 -9.12
C GLY A 105 4.34 6.23 -8.51
N ASP A 106 3.82 7.19 -7.80
CA ASP A 106 4.60 8.17 -7.07
C ASP A 106 3.70 8.89 -6.07
N LYS A 107 4.18 9.12 -4.86
CA LYS A 107 3.47 9.83 -3.79
C LYS A 107 2.84 11.15 -4.24
N SER A 108 3.50 11.86 -5.15
CA SER A 108 3.00 13.14 -5.65
C SER A 108 1.66 13.06 -6.41
N ALA A 109 1.28 11.88 -6.89
CA ALA A 109 -0.05 11.66 -7.50
C ALA A 109 -1.18 11.61 -6.46
N LEU A 110 -0.84 11.39 -5.19
CA LEU A 110 -1.80 11.17 -4.11
C LEU A 110 -1.80 12.30 -3.06
N THR A 111 -1.09 13.40 -3.32
CA THR A 111 -1.02 14.56 -2.42
C THR A 111 -2.42 15.06 -2.04
N LYS A 112 -3.34 15.18 -3.01
CA LYS A 112 -4.71 15.64 -2.74
C LYS A 112 -5.52 14.63 -1.92
N TYR A 113 -5.42 13.35 -2.24
CA TYR A 113 -6.07 12.29 -1.46
C TYR A 113 -5.59 12.34 0.00
N CYS A 114 -4.28 12.32 0.22
CA CYS A 114 -3.69 12.33 1.55
C CYS A 114 -4.05 13.60 2.35
N ALA A 115 -4.08 14.75 1.67
CA ALA A 115 -4.49 16.02 2.29
C ALA A 115 -5.96 15.98 2.76
N ASN A 116 -6.87 15.42 1.95
CA ASN A 116 -8.25 15.23 2.38
C ASN A 116 -8.36 14.28 3.58
N GLN A 117 -7.47 13.28 3.68
CA GLN A 117 -7.47 12.41 4.87
C GLN A 117 -6.95 13.17 6.10
N ALA A 118 -5.94 14.03 5.96
CA ALA A 118 -5.44 14.85 7.06
C ALA A 118 -6.53 15.74 7.67
N LEU A 119 -7.46 16.26 6.86
CA LEU A 119 -8.62 17.02 7.35
C LEU A 119 -9.50 16.22 8.34
N GLY A 120 -9.43 14.90 8.31
CA GLY A 120 -10.12 14.02 9.26
C GLY A 120 -9.48 13.94 10.64
N GLY A 121 -8.50 14.79 10.95
CA GLY A 121 -7.85 14.84 12.26
C GLY A 121 -6.74 13.80 12.44
N MET A 122 -5.94 13.56 11.43
CA MET A 122 -4.78 12.68 11.47
C MET A 122 -3.56 13.31 10.78
N VAL A 123 -2.37 12.90 11.16
CA VAL A 123 -1.16 13.15 10.38
C VAL A 123 -1.06 12.08 9.30
N VAL A 124 -0.86 12.47 8.04
CA VAL A 124 -0.74 11.53 6.93
C VAL A 124 0.69 11.51 6.41
N VAL A 125 1.25 10.31 6.29
CA VAL A 125 2.58 10.07 5.72
C VAL A 125 2.42 9.33 4.41
N ASN A 126 2.78 9.97 3.31
CA ASN A 126 2.64 9.46 1.95
C ASN A 126 3.99 8.99 1.42
N VAL A 127 4.15 7.69 1.16
CA VAL A 127 5.45 7.03 1.04
C VAL A 127 5.71 6.56 -0.40
N ASN A 128 6.90 6.88 -0.93
CA ASN A 128 7.48 6.24 -2.10
C ASN A 128 8.28 4.99 -1.70
N TYR A 129 8.46 4.06 -2.64
CA TYR A 129 9.25 2.84 -2.49
C TYR A 129 9.84 2.40 -3.84
N ARG A 130 10.85 1.52 -3.85
CA ARG A 130 11.47 0.97 -5.06
C ARG A 130 10.51 0.07 -5.83
N HIS A 131 10.62 0.07 -7.17
CA HIS A 131 9.67 -0.61 -8.04
C HIS A 131 10.23 -1.87 -8.70
N ALA A 132 9.36 -2.88 -8.88
CA ALA A 132 9.59 -4.04 -9.72
C ALA A 132 9.64 -3.63 -11.22
N PRO A 133 10.22 -4.43 -12.08
CA PRO A 133 10.92 -5.70 -11.86
C PRO A 133 12.39 -5.55 -11.47
N ARG A 134 12.89 -4.32 -11.31
CA ARG A 134 14.29 -4.08 -10.89
C ARG A 134 14.49 -4.52 -9.44
N PHE A 135 13.48 -4.31 -8.61
CA PHE A 135 13.45 -4.68 -7.20
C PHE A 135 12.27 -5.63 -6.96
N HIS A 136 12.50 -6.72 -6.22
CA HIS A 136 11.43 -7.67 -5.85
C HIS A 136 10.75 -7.28 -4.54
N MET A 137 9.72 -8.03 -4.10
CA MET A 137 8.92 -7.69 -2.92
C MET A 137 9.76 -7.50 -1.65
N GLY A 138 10.81 -8.28 -1.45
CA GLY A 138 11.69 -8.10 -0.29
C GLY A 138 12.26 -6.68 -0.20
N HIS A 139 12.74 -6.11 -1.33
CA HIS A 139 13.24 -4.72 -1.34
C HIS A 139 12.13 -3.69 -1.12
N VAL A 140 10.92 -3.96 -1.65
CA VAL A 140 9.77 -3.07 -1.44
C VAL A 140 9.38 -3.02 0.03
N LEU A 141 9.36 -4.19 0.68
CA LEU A 141 9.05 -4.29 2.11
C LEU A 141 10.17 -3.74 3.01
N GLU A 142 11.43 -3.87 2.58
CA GLU A 142 12.58 -3.23 3.24
C GLU A 142 12.43 -1.71 3.26
N ASP A 143 12.11 -1.10 2.10
CA ASP A 143 11.87 0.33 1.99
C ASP A 143 10.68 0.78 2.85
N ALA A 144 9.58 0.06 2.75
CA ALA A 144 8.37 0.38 3.50
C ALA A 144 8.57 0.23 5.02
N ASN A 145 9.34 -0.77 5.47
CA ASN A 145 9.72 -0.93 6.86
C ASN A 145 10.69 0.19 7.34
N ALA A 146 11.62 0.64 6.48
CA ALA A 146 12.48 1.77 6.77
C ALA A 146 11.68 3.08 6.89
N ALA A 147 10.67 3.29 6.03
CA ALA A 147 9.75 4.42 6.16
C ALA A 147 8.98 4.39 7.49
N LEU A 148 8.52 3.20 7.93
CA LEU A 148 7.90 3.04 9.26
C LEU A 148 8.89 3.32 10.40
N ALA A 149 10.16 2.94 10.29
CA ALA A 149 11.19 3.28 11.26
C ALA A 149 11.37 4.80 11.36
N TRP A 150 11.40 5.48 10.21
CA TRP A 150 11.45 6.94 10.15
C TRP A 150 10.22 7.58 10.83
N VAL A 151 9.03 7.06 10.57
CA VAL A 151 7.78 7.54 11.21
C VAL A 151 7.87 7.42 12.72
N VAL A 152 8.28 6.26 13.24
CA VAL A 152 8.41 6.05 14.69
C VAL A 152 9.39 7.03 15.32
N ALA A 153 10.49 7.34 14.64
CA ALA A 153 11.53 8.23 15.14
C ALA A 153 11.14 9.72 15.08
N ASN A 154 10.41 10.16 14.05
CA ASN A 154 10.29 11.58 13.72
C ASN A 154 8.87 12.15 13.79
N ILE A 155 7.81 11.32 13.73
CA ILE A 155 6.46 11.82 13.48
C ILE A 155 5.90 12.73 14.60
N LYS A 156 6.46 12.66 15.79
CA LYS A 156 6.12 13.55 16.90
C LYS A 156 6.38 15.03 16.59
N GLU A 157 7.41 15.33 15.80
CA GLU A 157 7.73 16.69 15.35
C GLU A 157 6.63 17.29 14.47
N TYR A 158 5.81 16.41 13.87
CA TYR A 158 4.66 16.78 13.02
C TYR A 158 3.32 16.65 13.73
N GLY A 159 3.33 16.46 15.06
CA GLY A 159 2.11 16.31 15.86
C GLY A 159 1.46 14.94 15.82
N GLY A 160 2.15 13.91 15.28
CA GLY A 160 1.67 12.54 15.20
C GLY A 160 2.09 11.68 16.40
N ASP A 161 1.29 10.66 16.71
CA ASP A 161 1.58 9.66 17.74
C ASP A 161 2.08 8.35 17.12
N PRO A 162 3.36 7.97 17.29
CA PRO A 162 3.91 6.74 16.72
C PRO A 162 3.34 5.45 17.34
N ALA A 163 2.58 5.54 18.43
CA ALA A 163 1.88 4.40 19.03
C ALA A 163 0.45 4.21 18.48
N ARG A 164 -0.01 5.11 17.59
CA ARG A 164 -1.37 5.13 17.05
C ARG A 164 -1.34 5.16 15.52
N LEU A 165 -0.72 4.12 14.92
CA LEU A 165 -0.52 4.03 13.48
C LEU A 165 -1.69 3.31 12.80
N ILE A 166 -2.14 3.87 11.69
CA ILE A 166 -3.01 3.21 10.73
C ILE A 166 -2.18 3.01 9.45
N LEU A 167 -2.05 1.78 9.00
CA LEU A 167 -1.39 1.50 7.73
C LEU A 167 -2.43 1.39 6.62
N GLY A 168 -2.09 1.82 5.41
CA GLY A 168 -3.02 1.67 4.30
C GLY A 168 -2.40 1.94 2.96
N GLY A 169 -3.22 1.74 1.95
CA GLY A 169 -2.84 1.96 0.56
C GLY A 169 -3.91 1.49 -0.41
N ASP A 170 -3.65 1.72 -1.68
CA ASP A 170 -4.47 1.26 -2.78
C ASP A 170 -3.75 0.20 -3.60
N SER A 171 -4.48 -0.78 -4.13
CA SER A 171 -3.97 -1.77 -5.07
C SER A 171 -2.69 -2.47 -4.56
N ALA A 172 -1.56 -2.26 -5.22
CA ALA A 172 -0.24 -2.76 -4.80
C ALA A 172 0.20 -2.18 -3.45
N GLY A 173 -0.11 -0.92 -3.16
CA GLY A 173 0.20 -0.27 -1.88
C GLY A 173 -0.61 -0.85 -0.73
N GLY A 174 -1.86 -1.23 -0.99
CA GLY A 174 -2.67 -1.95 -0.02
C GLY A 174 -2.07 -3.32 0.34
N GLN A 175 -1.53 -4.05 -0.64
CA GLN A 175 -0.81 -5.30 -0.36
C GLN A 175 0.44 -5.05 0.51
N ILE A 176 1.21 -4.00 0.22
CA ILE A 176 2.41 -3.65 0.99
C ILE A 176 2.03 -3.37 2.45
N SER A 177 1.03 -2.51 2.68
CA SER A 177 0.56 -2.16 4.04
C SER A 177 0.03 -3.39 4.80
N ALA A 178 -0.69 -4.29 4.13
CA ALA A 178 -1.21 -5.52 4.72
C ALA A 178 -0.08 -6.51 5.08
N LEU A 179 0.93 -6.67 4.21
CA LEU A 179 2.10 -7.50 4.53
C LEU A 179 2.91 -6.94 5.69
N LEU A 180 3.12 -5.61 5.77
CA LEU A 180 3.80 -4.99 6.92
C LEU A 180 3.02 -5.19 8.22
N THR A 181 1.69 -5.06 8.17
CA THR A 181 0.82 -5.37 9.31
C THR A 181 0.97 -6.83 9.75
N ALA A 182 1.01 -7.77 8.81
CA ALA A 182 1.24 -9.18 9.11
C ALA A 182 2.66 -9.42 9.64
N ILE A 183 3.70 -8.85 9.04
CA ILE A 183 5.11 -8.96 9.45
C ILE A 183 5.29 -8.52 10.91
N SER A 184 4.58 -7.50 11.38
CA SER A 184 4.64 -7.04 12.77
C SER A 184 4.08 -8.06 13.78
N ARG A 185 3.35 -9.08 13.33
CA ARG A 185 2.63 -10.08 14.15
C ARG A 185 3.09 -11.52 13.91
N ARG A 186 3.70 -11.79 12.76
CA ARG A 186 4.04 -13.14 12.28
C ARG A 186 5.55 -13.27 12.10
N PRO A 187 6.27 -13.79 13.13
CA PRO A 187 7.73 -13.93 13.08
C PRO A 187 8.23 -14.76 11.89
N GLU A 188 7.45 -15.76 11.46
CA GLU A 188 7.78 -16.59 10.31
C GLU A 188 7.75 -15.79 8.99
N LEU A 189 6.85 -14.82 8.84
CA LEU A 189 6.81 -13.93 7.68
C LEU A 189 7.94 -12.90 7.74
N ALA A 190 8.21 -12.35 8.90
CA ALA A 190 9.35 -11.45 9.13
C ALA A 190 10.68 -12.14 8.79
N ALA A 191 10.86 -13.40 9.23
CA ALA A 191 12.04 -14.21 8.92
C ALA A 191 12.16 -14.52 7.42
N HIS A 192 11.05 -14.83 6.72
CA HIS A 192 11.05 -15.06 5.28
C HIS A 192 11.61 -13.86 4.50
N TYR A 193 11.25 -12.66 4.90
CA TYR A 193 11.73 -11.42 4.26
C TYR A 193 13.02 -10.88 4.88
N SER A 194 13.57 -11.54 5.91
CA SER A 194 14.75 -11.10 6.67
C SER A 194 14.57 -9.68 7.26
N LEU A 195 13.35 -9.37 7.71
CA LEU A 195 12.99 -8.08 8.27
C LEU A 195 12.87 -8.14 9.79
N LEU A 196 13.41 -7.12 10.46
CA LEU A 196 13.07 -6.78 11.82
C LEU A 196 11.93 -5.75 11.77
N PRO A 197 10.73 -6.04 12.28
CA PRO A 197 9.62 -5.10 12.25
C PRO A 197 10.00 -3.77 12.94
N ALA A 198 9.88 -2.66 12.23
CA ALA A 198 10.18 -1.34 12.75
C ALA A 198 9.12 -0.83 13.74
N VAL A 199 7.92 -1.41 13.70
CA VAL A 199 6.77 -1.02 14.53
C VAL A 199 6.31 -2.20 15.36
N PRO A 200 6.17 -2.04 16.70
CA PRO A 200 5.51 -3.03 17.54
C PRO A 200 4.07 -3.31 17.08
N ALA A 201 3.65 -4.57 17.12
CA ALA A 201 2.30 -4.97 16.66
C ALA A 201 1.18 -4.15 17.29
N GLY A 202 1.28 -3.83 18.59
CA GLY A 202 0.29 -3.03 19.33
C GLY A 202 0.20 -1.56 18.90
N HIS A 203 1.15 -1.04 18.16
CA HIS A 203 1.13 0.33 17.63
C HIS A 203 0.34 0.45 16.32
N VAL A 204 0.16 -0.64 15.57
CA VAL A 204 -0.73 -0.68 14.40
C VAL A 204 -2.15 -0.89 14.88
N LYS A 205 -2.95 0.18 14.89
CA LYS A 205 -4.33 0.22 15.39
C LYS A 205 -5.37 -0.14 14.36
N GLY A 206 -5.07 0.01 13.08
CA GLY A 206 -5.98 -0.29 11.98
C GLY A 206 -5.28 -0.45 10.66
N LEU A 207 -5.97 -1.07 9.71
CA LEU A 207 -5.52 -1.25 8.34
C LEU A 207 -6.59 -0.73 7.38
N VAL A 208 -6.17 0.03 6.34
CA VAL A 208 -7.04 0.56 5.30
C VAL A 208 -6.68 -0.06 3.96
N GLN A 209 -7.65 -0.66 3.28
CA GLN A 209 -7.46 -1.39 2.03
C GLN A 209 -8.38 -0.84 0.93
N HIS A 210 -7.78 -0.19 -0.08
CA HIS A 210 -8.51 0.34 -1.21
C HIS A 210 -8.23 -0.48 -2.47
N CYS A 211 -9.22 -1.27 -2.93
CA CYS A 211 -9.08 -2.09 -4.16
C CYS A 211 -7.80 -2.92 -4.18
N SER A 212 -7.43 -3.52 -3.06
CA SER A 212 -6.08 -4.04 -2.79
C SER A 212 -5.85 -5.45 -3.35
N ALA A 213 -4.59 -5.75 -3.71
CA ALA A 213 -4.15 -7.07 -4.11
C ALA A 213 -3.82 -7.93 -2.88
N VAL A 214 -4.84 -8.32 -2.10
CA VAL A 214 -4.68 -8.99 -0.80
C VAL A 214 -4.80 -10.51 -0.84
N ASP A 215 -5.30 -11.07 -1.94
CA ASP A 215 -5.36 -12.51 -2.23
C ASP A 215 -4.71 -12.80 -3.56
N PHE A 216 -3.54 -13.45 -3.54
CA PHE A 216 -2.79 -13.79 -4.74
C PHE A 216 -3.30 -15.05 -5.46
N SER A 217 -4.25 -15.79 -4.89
CA SER A 217 -4.88 -16.94 -5.56
C SER A 217 -5.56 -16.54 -6.86
N VAL A 218 -6.12 -15.31 -6.92
CA VAL A 218 -6.79 -14.77 -8.11
C VAL A 218 -5.88 -14.68 -9.34
N PHE A 219 -4.56 -14.53 -9.17
CA PHE A 219 -3.59 -14.51 -10.27
C PHE A 219 -3.44 -15.86 -10.98
N PHE A 220 -3.90 -16.94 -10.36
CA PHE A 220 -3.86 -18.30 -10.92
C PHE A 220 -5.18 -18.70 -11.56
N GLU A 221 -6.20 -17.84 -11.50
CA GLU A 221 -7.51 -18.09 -12.10
C GLU A 221 -7.48 -17.88 -13.62
N SER A 222 -8.26 -18.67 -14.33
CA SER A 222 -8.41 -18.51 -15.77
C SER A 222 -9.15 -17.22 -16.09
N GLY A 223 -8.60 -16.41 -16.99
CA GLY A 223 -9.22 -15.14 -17.41
C GLY A 223 -8.93 -13.93 -16.50
N PHE A 224 -8.13 -14.10 -15.44
CA PHE A 224 -7.72 -12.94 -14.66
C PHE A 224 -6.86 -11.98 -15.50
N VAL A 225 -7.19 -10.71 -15.46
CA VAL A 225 -6.61 -9.67 -16.36
C VAL A 225 -5.12 -9.46 -16.15
N LEU A 226 -4.63 -9.64 -14.92
CA LEU A 226 -3.21 -9.56 -14.60
C LEU A 226 -2.58 -10.95 -14.66
N SER A 227 -1.47 -11.06 -15.38
CA SER A 227 -0.83 -12.36 -15.60
C SER A 227 0.08 -12.78 -14.45
N LEU A 228 0.41 -14.09 -14.40
CA LEU A 228 1.43 -14.64 -13.48
C LEU A 228 2.81 -13.97 -13.62
N ASN A 229 3.03 -13.16 -14.66
CA ASN A 229 4.25 -12.37 -14.78
C ASN A 229 4.35 -11.30 -13.69
N PHE A 230 3.22 -10.78 -13.18
CA PHE A 230 3.21 -9.89 -12.02
C PHE A 230 3.68 -10.61 -10.76
N VAL A 231 3.23 -11.84 -10.52
CA VAL A 231 3.73 -12.66 -9.41
C VAL A 231 5.23 -12.92 -9.54
N ARG A 232 5.69 -13.32 -10.74
CA ARG A 232 7.11 -13.62 -10.99
C ARG A 232 8.04 -12.44 -10.79
N MET A 233 7.62 -11.23 -11.16
CA MET A 233 8.48 -10.05 -11.01
C MET A 233 8.67 -9.61 -9.56
N LEU A 234 7.78 -10.03 -8.67
CA LEU A 234 7.85 -9.74 -7.23
C LEU A 234 8.74 -10.73 -6.48
N LEU A 235 9.16 -11.81 -7.12
CA LEU A 235 10.00 -12.85 -6.53
C LEU A 235 11.46 -12.68 -6.96
N PRO A 236 12.44 -13.05 -6.12
CA PRO A 236 13.85 -13.08 -6.50
C PRO A 236 14.08 -13.94 -7.74
N ALA A 237 14.96 -13.48 -8.64
CA ALA A 237 15.23 -14.14 -9.93
C ALA A 237 16.06 -15.45 -9.83
N THR A 238 16.28 -15.98 -8.64
CA THR A 238 17.31 -16.99 -8.32
C THR A 238 16.99 -18.43 -8.71
N ALA A 239 15.75 -18.76 -9.14
CA ALA A 239 15.45 -20.14 -9.56
C ALA A 239 14.40 -20.21 -10.68
N PRO A 240 14.45 -21.23 -11.57
CA PRO A 240 13.37 -21.52 -12.49
C PRO A 240 12.14 -21.93 -11.68
N LEU A 241 11.07 -21.13 -11.74
CA LEU A 241 9.84 -21.36 -11.00
C LEU A 241 8.94 -22.32 -11.80
N THR A 242 8.79 -23.53 -11.30
CA THR A 242 7.71 -24.41 -11.74
C THR A 242 6.35 -23.83 -11.26
N PRO A 243 5.21 -24.19 -11.91
CA PRO A 243 3.89 -23.71 -11.46
C PRO A 243 3.61 -23.97 -9.98
N ALA A 244 3.98 -25.14 -9.45
CA ALA A 244 3.80 -25.48 -8.04
C ALA A 244 4.64 -24.59 -7.10
N ARG A 245 5.92 -24.35 -7.44
CA ARG A 245 6.79 -23.45 -6.67
C ARG A 245 6.33 -22.01 -6.74
N LEU A 246 5.83 -21.57 -7.91
CA LEU A 246 5.26 -20.23 -8.06
C LEU A 246 4.04 -20.04 -7.15
N LYS A 247 3.14 -21.04 -7.08
CA LYS A 247 1.98 -21.00 -6.19
C LYS A 247 2.39 -20.94 -4.71
N SER A 248 3.37 -21.79 -4.30
CA SER A 248 3.90 -21.75 -2.93
C SER A 248 4.56 -20.40 -2.60
N ALA A 249 5.36 -19.85 -3.50
CA ALA A 249 6.00 -18.54 -3.30
C ALA A 249 4.98 -17.38 -3.27
N ALA A 250 3.87 -17.50 -4.01
CA ALA A 250 2.80 -16.52 -3.98
C ALA A 250 2.11 -16.43 -2.61
N GLY A 251 2.13 -17.48 -1.80
CA GLY A 251 1.62 -17.45 -0.43
C GLY A 251 2.31 -16.39 0.44
N TYR A 252 3.61 -16.16 0.24
CA TYR A 252 4.33 -15.10 0.96
C TYR A 252 4.01 -13.70 0.43
N LEU A 253 3.49 -13.59 -0.79
CA LEU A 253 3.01 -12.32 -1.36
C LEU A 253 1.55 -12.02 -1.02
N SER A 254 0.82 -13.00 -0.48
CA SER A 254 -0.63 -12.98 -0.30
C SER A 254 -1.01 -12.65 1.15
N PRO A 255 -1.41 -11.41 1.48
CA PRO A 255 -1.75 -11.03 2.84
C PRO A 255 -2.80 -11.92 3.51
N ILE A 256 -3.79 -12.40 2.76
CA ILE A 256 -4.86 -13.27 3.26
C ILE A 256 -4.35 -14.56 3.93
N GLU A 257 -3.17 -15.07 3.52
CA GLU A 257 -2.57 -16.29 4.08
C GLU A 257 -1.97 -16.07 5.48
N TRP A 258 -1.83 -14.81 5.91
CA TRP A 258 -1.15 -14.43 7.14
C TRP A 258 -2.10 -13.85 8.20
N LEU A 259 -3.41 -13.89 7.93
CA LEU A 259 -4.43 -13.42 8.87
C LEU A 259 -4.63 -14.38 10.03
N ASP A 260 -4.88 -13.80 11.20
CA ASP A 260 -5.37 -14.49 12.40
C ASP A 260 -6.20 -13.52 13.27
N GLY A 261 -6.71 -14.01 14.39
CA GLY A 261 -7.54 -13.23 15.31
C GLY A 261 -6.81 -12.07 16.02
N SER A 262 -5.48 -11.96 15.89
CA SER A 262 -4.70 -10.84 16.44
C SER A 262 -4.59 -9.65 15.47
N HIS A 263 -5.12 -9.79 14.24
CA HIS A 263 -5.08 -8.72 13.23
C HIS A 263 -5.86 -7.49 13.70
N PRO A 264 -5.38 -6.27 13.46
CA PRO A 264 -6.13 -5.07 13.83
C PRO A 264 -7.41 -4.92 12.99
N PRO A 265 -8.39 -4.12 13.43
CA PRO A 265 -9.56 -3.78 12.61
C PRO A 265 -9.18 -3.30 11.21
N VAL A 266 -10.01 -3.60 10.22
CA VAL A 266 -9.74 -3.29 8.81
C VAL A 266 -10.90 -2.51 8.18
N PHE A 267 -10.57 -1.41 7.50
CA PHE A 267 -11.48 -0.73 6.58
C PHE A 267 -11.16 -1.16 5.15
N VAL A 268 -12.14 -1.74 4.46
CA VAL A 268 -11.98 -2.26 3.08
C VAL A 268 -12.93 -1.56 2.14
N THR A 269 -12.43 -1.08 1.00
CA THR A 269 -13.27 -0.56 -0.08
C THR A 269 -12.99 -1.30 -1.38
N THR A 270 -14.04 -1.76 -2.04
CA THR A 270 -13.99 -2.43 -3.36
C THR A 270 -15.32 -2.28 -4.10
N SER A 271 -15.37 -2.64 -5.37
CA SER A 271 -16.57 -2.64 -6.17
C SER A 271 -16.57 -3.76 -7.21
N GLU A 272 -17.74 -4.11 -7.75
CA GLU A 272 -17.85 -5.06 -8.84
C GLU A 272 -17.14 -4.61 -10.13
N ARG A 273 -16.79 -3.32 -10.26
CA ARG A 273 -16.01 -2.77 -11.38
C ARG A 273 -14.50 -2.85 -11.18
N ASP A 274 -14.07 -3.24 -9.97
CA ASP A 274 -12.65 -3.40 -9.62
C ASP A 274 -12.16 -4.80 -10.01
N PHE A 275 -11.04 -4.90 -10.70
CA PHE A 275 -10.46 -6.20 -11.06
C PHE A 275 -9.94 -6.99 -9.85
N PHE A 276 -9.71 -6.36 -8.69
CA PHE A 276 -9.43 -7.05 -7.42
C PHE A 276 -10.67 -7.29 -6.55
N TYR A 277 -11.88 -7.09 -7.09
CA TYR A 277 -13.12 -7.30 -6.35
C TYR A 277 -13.14 -8.64 -5.61
N ARG A 278 -12.88 -9.75 -6.29
CA ARG A 278 -12.87 -11.07 -5.70
C ARG A 278 -11.78 -11.23 -4.63
N SER A 279 -10.58 -10.71 -4.86
CA SER A 279 -9.49 -10.68 -3.88
C SER A 279 -9.92 -10.00 -2.57
N ASN A 280 -10.61 -8.86 -2.68
CA ASN A 280 -11.09 -8.12 -1.51
C ASN A 280 -12.27 -8.82 -0.82
N LEU A 281 -13.18 -9.46 -1.54
CA LEU A 281 -14.25 -10.26 -0.93
C LEU A 281 -13.72 -11.46 -0.15
N ASN A 282 -12.75 -12.19 -0.72
CA ASN A 282 -12.08 -13.30 -0.03
C ASN A 282 -11.38 -12.81 1.25
N PHE A 283 -10.75 -11.65 1.21
CA PHE A 283 -10.07 -11.06 2.36
C PHE A 283 -11.06 -10.66 3.46
N ILE A 284 -12.18 -10.01 3.10
CA ILE A 284 -13.26 -9.68 4.03
C ILE A 284 -13.78 -10.94 4.73
N ALA A 285 -14.10 -11.98 3.95
CA ALA A 285 -14.60 -13.23 4.51
C ALA A 285 -13.59 -13.87 5.48
N ARG A 286 -12.31 -13.94 5.10
CA ARG A 286 -11.25 -14.49 5.93
C ARG A 286 -11.05 -13.70 7.23
N LEU A 287 -11.12 -12.36 7.19
CA LEU A 287 -11.07 -11.52 8.40
C LEU A 287 -12.24 -11.82 9.34
N GLN A 288 -13.46 -11.94 8.78
CA GLN A 288 -14.66 -12.30 9.55
C GLN A 288 -14.56 -13.70 10.17
N ASP A 289 -14.02 -14.69 9.43
CA ASP A 289 -13.77 -16.05 9.95
C ASP A 289 -12.82 -16.05 11.15
N HIS A 290 -11.88 -15.12 11.21
CA HIS A 290 -10.97 -14.92 12.34
C HIS A 290 -11.51 -13.99 13.43
N GLY A 291 -12.74 -13.49 13.32
CA GLY A 291 -13.35 -12.57 14.28
C GLY A 291 -12.72 -11.18 14.27
N VAL A 292 -12.02 -10.79 13.23
CA VAL A 292 -11.42 -9.45 13.08
C VAL A 292 -12.52 -8.46 12.70
N PRO A 293 -12.64 -7.29 13.37
CA PRO A 293 -13.58 -6.26 12.98
C PRO A 293 -13.30 -5.70 11.58
N VAL A 294 -14.31 -5.72 10.71
CA VAL A 294 -14.22 -5.23 9.33
C VAL A 294 -15.31 -4.18 9.09
N ASP A 295 -14.90 -2.99 8.67
CA ASP A 295 -15.76 -2.01 8.05
C ASP A 295 -15.60 -2.10 6.53
N ALA A 296 -16.58 -2.66 5.82
CA ALA A 296 -16.52 -2.90 4.38
C ALA A 296 -17.49 -1.96 3.63
N LEU A 297 -16.94 -1.26 2.63
CA LEU A 297 -17.72 -0.49 1.65
C LEU A 297 -17.58 -1.15 0.28
N VAL A 298 -18.62 -1.86 -0.13
CA VAL A 298 -18.66 -2.64 -1.37
C VAL A 298 -19.71 -2.06 -2.30
N TYR A 299 -19.30 -1.56 -3.45
CA TYR A 299 -20.21 -0.99 -4.43
C TYR A 299 -20.62 -2.03 -5.49
N PRO A 300 -21.91 -2.08 -5.85
CA PRO A 300 -22.39 -2.93 -6.95
C PRO A 300 -22.00 -2.34 -8.31
N TRP A 301 -22.10 -3.13 -9.36
CA TRP A 301 -21.80 -2.74 -10.75
C TRP A 301 -22.57 -1.49 -11.22
N ALA A 302 -23.77 -1.30 -10.71
CA ALA A 302 -24.63 -0.17 -11.05
C ALA A 302 -24.15 1.17 -10.49
N SER A 303 -23.24 1.17 -9.50
CA SER A 303 -22.69 2.40 -8.94
C SER A 303 -21.81 3.10 -9.96
N ALA A 304 -21.97 4.41 -10.08
CA ALA A 304 -21.11 5.23 -10.91
C ALA A 304 -19.73 5.40 -10.24
N ASN A 305 -18.71 5.78 -11.04
CA ASN A 305 -17.40 6.23 -10.57
C ASN A 305 -16.68 5.27 -9.60
N THR A 306 -16.94 3.97 -9.66
CA THR A 306 -16.38 2.97 -8.72
C THR A 306 -15.41 2.00 -9.40
N GLU A 307 -14.73 2.46 -10.46
CA GLU A 307 -13.63 1.75 -11.10
C GLU A 307 -12.45 1.60 -10.14
N HIS A 308 -11.45 0.83 -10.54
CA HIS A 308 -10.26 0.58 -9.73
C HIS A 308 -9.64 1.87 -9.16
N THR A 309 -9.51 1.96 -7.84
CA THR A 309 -8.96 3.10 -7.07
C THR A 309 -9.72 4.44 -7.20
N TRP A 310 -11.05 4.39 -7.38
CA TRP A 310 -11.93 5.58 -7.50
C TRP A 310 -11.78 6.59 -6.34
N GLN A 311 -11.51 6.11 -5.16
CA GLN A 311 -11.38 6.91 -3.93
C GLN A 311 -10.27 7.97 -4.01
N GLN A 312 -9.41 7.91 -5.00
CA GLN A 312 -8.40 8.94 -5.24
C GLN A 312 -8.99 10.21 -5.86
N ASP A 313 -10.15 10.13 -6.51
CA ASP A 313 -10.83 11.30 -7.08
C ASP A 313 -11.84 11.89 -6.10
N TYR A 314 -11.40 12.90 -5.34
CA TYR A 314 -12.20 13.59 -4.32
C TYR A 314 -13.52 14.17 -4.80
N ARG A 315 -13.71 14.34 -6.11
CA ARG A 315 -14.91 14.95 -6.71
C ARG A 315 -16.09 13.97 -6.76
N TYR A 316 -15.84 12.67 -6.65
CA TYR A 316 -16.91 11.68 -6.71
C TYR A 316 -17.65 11.57 -5.36
N PRO A 317 -18.99 11.54 -5.36
CA PRO A 317 -19.77 11.30 -4.15
C PRO A 317 -19.36 10.00 -3.44
N GLU A 318 -19.03 8.96 -4.22
CA GLU A 318 -18.58 7.66 -3.73
C GLU A 318 -17.23 7.77 -2.99
N SER A 319 -16.34 8.67 -3.44
CA SER A 319 -15.07 8.96 -2.76
C SER A 319 -15.29 9.74 -1.47
N GLN A 320 -16.23 10.68 -1.45
CA GLN A 320 -16.59 11.43 -0.24
C GLN A 320 -17.16 10.50 0.83
N GLU A 321 -17.94 9.49 0.45
CA GLU A 321 -18.42 8.46 1.40
C GLU A 321 -17.26 7.62 1.94
N VAL A 322 -16.28 7.25 1.10
CA VAL A 322 -15.05 6.59 1.57
C VAL A 322 -14.34 7.46 2.61
N TYR A 323 -14.16 8.77 2.36
CA TYR A 323 -13.46 9.68 3.28
C TYR A 323 -14.20 9.79 4.61
N ARG A 324 -15.51 9.99 4.57
CA ARG A 324 -16.34 10.06 5.78
C ARG A 324 -16.20 8.80 6.64
N ARG A 325 -16.27 7.61 6.02
CA ARG A 325 -16.13 6.33 6.74
C ARG A 325 -14.70 6.09 7.22
N LEU A 326 -13.69 6.44 6.44
CA LEU A 326 -12.29 6.32 6.84
C LEU A 326 -12.00 7.20 8.06
N HIS A 327 -12.47 8.45 8.08
CA HIS A 327 -12.29 9.35 9.23
C HIS A 327 -12.96 8.78 10.49
N ALA A 328 -14.19 8.26 10.36
CA ALA A 328 -14.87 7.59 11.47
C ALA A 328 -14.14 6.32 11.94
N PHE A 329 -13.66 5.50 10.99
CA PHE A 329 -12.87 4.31 11.29
C PHE A 329 -11.60 4.66 12.07
N VAL A 330 -10.81 5.63 11.61
CA VAL A 330 -9.58 6.07 12.29
C VAL A 330 -9.89 6.59 13.69
N GLY A 331 -10.93 7.42 13.85
CA GLY A 331 -11.36 7.91 15.16
C GLY A 331 -11.71 6.79 16.13
N ASN A 332 -12.37 5.73 15.65
CA ASN A 332 -12.78 4.59 16.47
C ASN A 332 -11.60 3.69 16.89
N VAL A 333 -10.69 3.37 15.95
CA VAL A 333 -9.62 2.38 16.20
C VAL A 333 -8.37 2.97 16.85
N ALA A 334 -8.11 4.26 16.62
CA ALA A 334 -6.92 4.91 17.17
C ALA A 334 -7.00 5.12 18.69
N GLY A 335 -8.20 5.20 19.25
CA GLY A 335 -8.44 5.48 20.67
C GLY A 335 -8.04 6.91 21.08
N PRO A 336 -8.22 7.28 22.35
CA PRO A 336 -7.80 8.57 22.87
C PRO A 336 -6.27 8.70 22.86
N PRO A 337 -5.72 9.94 22.89
CA PRO A 337 -4.29 10.19 23.10
C PRO A 337 -3.80 9.54 24.40
N ALA A 338 -2.57 9.05 24.41
CA ALA A 338 -1.95 8.55 25.62
C ALA A 338 -1.85 9.69 26.66
N GLY A 339 -2.45 9.51 27.85
CA GLY A 339 -2.44 10.51 28.93
C GLY A 339 -3.65 11.44 28.96
N ALA A 340 -4.77 11.05 28.37
CA ALA A 340 -6.05 11.78 28.43
C ALA A 340 -6.95 11.33 29.61
N ASP A 341 -6.39 10.61 30.61
CA ASP A 341 -7.06 10.23 31.85
C ASP A 341 -6.85 11.26 32.95
#